data_3928ab90a5f2819f6601759798e738e0
#
_entry.id   3928ab90a5f2819f6601759798e738e0
#
_cell.length_a   1.000
_cell.length_b   1.000
_cell.length_c   1.000
_cell.angle_alpha   90.00
_cell.angle_beta   90.00
_cell.angle_gamma   90.00
#
_symmetry.space_group_name_H-M   'P 1'
#
loop_
_entity.id
_entity.type
_entity.pdbx_description
1 polymer ?
#
loop_
_entity_poly.entity_id
_entity_poly.type
_entity_poly.pdbx_seq_one_letter_code
_entity_poly.pdbx_strand_id
1 'polypeptide(L)'
;MPSAKAKRQPAGVLVCLLTFALLLGLPARQALAFKLVSPAEGATLKSGETVMAQVNPGSDNGIVKVRYYWYREGAERLVQQEEAEVFPTPRQEKMGDDRFFQNDSVTGGAVVAIPALTATSAAQPPFGGSLVVPKEAVGPMRLLAVADISRGRLEARTVFDEILVQVAPAAELRTIEFETEKPLQLGRAGQSSAFGHVDSMGKVFELPVVGEFADGITRSIGSPASGTSYQSSNEKVIKVLSDGMLQITGNGKATLLVGNRGKQALLDVDVAVNDEPNEPPVADAGSSRTVRGGSKVKLSGLSSRDPEGEALYYAWSQVRGNKVALLDVNNSEASFQAPQVSEPRTFRFKLRVTDKKGADSVPAYVDVTVEP
;
A
#
# COMPACT_ATOMS: atom_id res chain seq x y z
N MET A 1 -10.16 0.25 97.50
CA MET A 1 -8.80 -0.19 97.17
C MET A 1 -8.87 -1.59 96.62
N PRO A 2 -8.41 -1.95 95.43
CA PRO A 2 -7.15 -1.65 94.85
C PRO A 2 -7.21 -1.29 93.36
N SER A 3 -6.24 -0.59 92.92
CA SER A 3 -5.46 -0.37 91.71
C SER A 3 -5.79 -1.17 90.43
N ALA A 4 -6.16 -0.47 89.37
CA ALA A 4 -6.20 -0.96 88.03
C ALA A 4 -4.87 -0.70 87.29
N LYS A 5 -4.26 -1.75 86.78
CA LYS A 5 -3.07 -1.70 85.86
C LYS A 5 -3.54 -1.55 84.43
N ALA A 6 -3.18 -0.46 83.77
CA ALA A 6 -3.30 -0.26 82.34
C ALA A 6 -2.27 -1.09 81.58
N LYS A 7 -2.75 -1.89 80.65
CA LYS A 7 -1.87 -2.54 79.64
C LYS A 7 -1.66 -1.62 78.45
N ARG A 8 -0.41 -1.23 78.22
CA ARG A 8 0.03 -0.58 76.97
C ARG A 8 0.05 -1.61 75.83
N GLN A 9 -0.65 -1.30 74.75
CA GLN A 9 -0.43 -1.97 73.43
C GLN A 9 0.69 -1.29 72.71
N PRO A 10 1.54 -2.03 71.96
CA PRO A 10 2.59 -1.43 71.15
C PRO A 10 2.05 -0.88 69.86
N ALA A 11 2.20 0.41 69.63
CA ALA A 11 2.10 1.06 68.34
C ALA A 11 3.35 0.66 67.53
N GLY A 12 3.17 -0.09 66.45
CA GLY A 12 4.34 -0.43 65.63
C GLY A 12 4.15 -1.37 64.46
N VAL A 13 2.94 -1.58 63.95
CA VAL A 13 2.74 -2.48 62.80
C VAL A 13 1.82 -1.91 61.69
N LEU A 14 1.42 -0.65 61.76
CA LEU A 14 0.48 -0.09 60.79
C LEU A 14 1.10 0.92 59.79
N VAL A 15 2.43 1.06 59.72
CA VAL A 15 3.08 2.00 58.79
C VAL A 15 3.78 1.31 57.62
N CYS A 16 3.95 -0.01 57.63
CA CYS A 16 4.64 -0.73 56.54
C CYS A 16 3.73 -1.34 55.45
N LEU A 17 2.41 -1.27 55.57
CA LEU A 17 1.48 -1.81 54.57
C LEU A 17 0.88 -0.78 53.60
N LEU A 18 1.12 0.49 53.80
CA LEU A 18 0.60 1.56 52.91
C LEU A 18 1.66 2.10 51.92
N THR A 19 2.92 1.72 52.03
CA THR A 19 3.97 2.13 51.09
C THR A 19 4.25 1.10 50.00
N PHE A 20 3.70 -0.11 50.09
CA PHE A 20 3.88 -1.14 49.03
C PHE A 20 2.74 -1.19 48.01
N ALA A 21 1.64 -0.50 48.27
CA ALA A 21 0.49 -0.45 47.33
C ALA A 21 0.52 0.73 46.36
N LEU A 22 1.53 1.61 46.43
CA LEU A 22 1.66 2.78 45.54
C LEU A 22 2.71 2.61 44.47
N LEU A 23 3.36 1.45 44.32
CA LEU A 23 4.39 1.16 43.32
C LEU A 23 3.98 0.16 42.25
N LEU A 24 2.71 -0.28 42.25
CA LEU A 24 2.19 -1.25 41.30
C LEU A 24 1.06 -0.70 40.42
N GLY A 25 1.07 0.56 40.05
CA GLY A 25 -0.07 1.10 39.31
C GLY A 25 0.20 2.34 38.44
N LEU A 26 1.42 2.60 38.07
CA LEU A 26 1.65 3.46 36.90
C LEU A 26 1.53 2.59 35.66
N PRO A 27 0.51 2.79 34.79
CA PRO A 27 0.53 2.11 33.50
C PRO A 27 1.83 2.54 32.84
N ALA A 28 2.63 1.55 32.41
CA ALA A 28 3.77 1.81 31.56
C ALA A 28 3.24 2.72 30.46
N ARG A 29 3.71 3.98 30.41
CA ARG A 29 3.39 4.88 29.30
C ARG A 29 3.84 4.15 28.06
N GLN A 30 2.90 3.55 27.35
CA GLN A 30 3.17 3.02 26.02
C GLN A 30 3.78 4.16 25.23
N ALA A 31 4.99 3.99 24.79
CA ALA A 31 5.65 4.95 23.93
C ALA A 31 4.77 5.10 22.69
N LEU A 32 4.12 6.23 22.53
CA LEU A 32 3.35 6.53 21.33
C LEU A 32 4.34 6.59 20.17
N ALA A 33 4.09 5.81 19.12
CA ALA A 33 4.89 5.85 17.90
C ALA A 33 4.63 7.15 17.12
N PHE A 34 5.58 7.56 16.29
CA PHE A 34 5.37 8.60 15.29
C PHE A 34 4.16 8.24 14.41
N LYS A 35 3.21 9.16 14.25
CA LYS A 35 1.95 8.89 13.56
C LYS A 35 1.47 10.11 12.77
N LEU A 36 1.05 9.88 11.53
CA LEU A 36 0.29 10.83 10.72
C LEU A 36 -1.15 10.86 11.25
N VAL A 37 -1.62 12.03 11.69
CA VAL A 37 -2.93 12.18 12.32
C VAL A 37 -3.91 12.99 11.48
N SER A 38 -3.43 13.75 10.52
CA SER A 38 -4.26 14.50 9.57
C SER A 38 -3.61 14.49 8.18
N PRO A 39 -4.41 14.28 7.11
CA PRO A 39 -5.79 13.85 7.11
C PRO A 39 -5.98 12.48 7.78
N ALA A 40 -7.21 12.08 8.08
CA ALA A 40 -7.48 10.81 8.71
C ALA A 40 -7.31 9.64 7.72
N GLU A 41 -6.95 8.46 8.22
CA GLU A 41 -6.96 7.20 7.46
C GLU A 41 -8.34 6.98 6.83
N GLY A 42 -8.37 6.68 5.51
CA GLY A 42 -9.60 6.47 4.76
C GLY A 42 -10.37 7.74 4.39
N ALA A 43 -9.83 8.93 4.66
CA ALA A 43 -10.48 10.18 4.28
C ALA A 43 -10.73 10.26 2.78
N THR A 44 -11.85 10.88 2.39
CA THR A 44 -12.13 11.23 1.00
C THR A 44 -11.74 12.68 0.77
N LEU A 45 -10.81 12.89 -0.14
CA LEU A 45 -10.26 14.19 -0.53
C LEU A 45 -10.63 14.49 -1.97
N LYS A 46 -10.51 15.77 -2.37
CA LYS A 46 -10.68 16.17 -3.78
C LYS A 46 -9.34 16.47 -4.42
N SER A 47 -9.19 16.11 -5.69
CA SER A 47 -8.00 16.47 -6.45
C SER A 47 -7.81 18.00 -6.48
N GLY A 48 -6.60 18.47 -6.21
CA GLY A 48 -6.26 19.90 -6.17
C GLY A 48 -6.69 20.63 -4.90
N GLU A 49 -7.39 20.01 -3.95
CA GLU A 49 -7.72 20.69 -2.70
C GLU A 49 -6.50 20.82 -1.78
N THR A 50 -6.54 21.80 -0.91
CA THR A 50 -5.53 21.99 0.13
C THR A 50 -6.01 21.35 1.41
N VAL A 51 -5.19 20.44 1.95
CA VAL A 51 -5.43 19.76 3.22
C VAL A 51 -4.34 20.09 4.23
N MET A 52 -4.67 20.03 5.52
CA MET A 52 -3.67 20.19 6.57
C MET A 52 -3.10 18.84 6.93
N ALA A 53 -1.80 18.66 6.70
CA ALA A 53 -1.09 17.51 7.24
C ALA A 53 -0.62 17.80 8.66
N GLN A 54 -0.69 16.79 9.51
CA GLN A 54 -0.20 16.86 10.89
C GLN A 54 0.27 15.49 11.36
N VAL A 55 1.40 15.47 12.03
CA VAL A 55 1.93 14.28 12.69
C VAL A 55 1.91 14.43 14.21
N ASN A 56 1.71 13.31 14.88
CA ASN A 56 1.99 13.18 16.31
C ASN A 56 3.38 12.54 16.44
N PRO A 57 4.36 13.24 17.01
CA PRO A 57 5.72 12.72 17.16
C PRO A 57 5.82 11.53 18.14
N GLY A 58 4.78 11.30 18.94
CA GLY A 58 4.78 10.25 19.96
C GLY A 58 5.91 10.47 20.99
N SER A 59 6.69 9.41 21.22
CA SER A 59 7.86 9.44 22.09
C SER A 59 9.16 9.82 21.36
N ASP A 60 9.11 10.10 20.07
CA ASP A 60 10.25 10.41 19.25
C ASP A 60 10.69 11.88 19.47
N ASN A 61 11.65 12.05 20.38
CA ASN A 61 12.27 13.35 20.63
C ASN A 61 13.43 13.57 19.64
N GLY A 62 13.61 14.83 19.23
CA GLY A 62 14.72 15.21 18.35
C GLY A 62 14.38 15.17 16.87
N ILE A 63 13.10 15.24 16.52
CA ILE A 63 12.69 15.45 15.13
C ILE A 63 13.25 16.78 14.65
N VAL A 64 14.02 16.72 13.56
CA VAL A 64 14.63 17.88 12.92
C VAL A 64 13.79 18.38 11.77
N LYS A 65 13.15 17.46 11.05
CA LYS A 65 12.39 17.76 9.85
C LYS A 65 11.38 16.64 9.57
N VAL A 66 10.21 16.99 9.05
CA VAL A 66 9.24 16.04 8.50
C VAL A 66 8.99 16.39 7.05
N ARG A 67 9.05 15.38 6.18
CA ARG A 67 8.76 15.48 4.75
C ARG A 67 7.49 14.71 4.47
N TYR A 68 6.68 15.18 3.50
CA TYR A 68 5.43 14.56 3.10
C TYR A 68 5.48 14.22 1.62
N TYR A 69 4.90 13.06 1.26
CA TYR A 69 4.87 12.57 -0.11
C TYR A 69 3.53 11.96 -0.44
N TRP A 70 3.01 12.28 -1.63
CA TRP A 70 1.89 11.58 -2.22
C TRP A 70 2.41 10.48 -3.13
N TYR A 71 1.85 9.27 -3.02
CA TYR A 71 2.14 8.21 -3.97
C TYR A 71 0.95 7.28 -4.17
N ARG A 72 1.00 6.49 -5.24
CA ARG A 72 0.03 5.47 -5.58
C ARG A 72 0.75 4.17 -5.82
N GLU A 73 0.26 3.08 -5.23
CA GLU A 73 0.78 1.75 -5.47
C GLU A 73 0.39 1.27 -6.87
N GLY A 74 1.32 0.63 -7.58
CA GLY A 74 1.08 -0.07 -8.83
C GLY A 74 0.82 0.78 -10.05
N ALA A 75 0.95 2.11 -9.97
CA ALA A 75 0.81 2.97 -11.13
C ALA A 75 2.18 3.43 -11.61
N GLU A 76 2.60 2.94 -12.75
CA GLU A 76 3.82 3.39 -13.43
C GLU A 76 3.74 4.84 -13.93
N ARG A 77 2.52 5.41 -14.01
CA ARG A 77 2.29 6.76 -14.51
C ARG A 77 1.24 7.48 -13.67
N LEU A 78 1.66 8.23 -12.68
CA LEU A 78 0.72 9.12 -11.99
C LEU A 78 0.93 10.57 -12.26
N VAL A 79 2.09 11.00 -12.72
CA VAL A 79 2.41 12.41 -12.86
C VAL A 79 3.44 12.62 -13.97
N GLN A 80 3.34 13.75 -14.62
CA GLN A 80 4.41 14.24 -15.46
C GLN A 80 5.73 14.21 -14.69
N GLN A 81 6.71 13.53 -15.24
CA GLN A 81 7.98 13.16 -14.60
C GLN A 81 8.80 14.35 -14.06
N GLU A 82 8.40 15.58 -14.31
CA GLU A 82 9.16 16.78 -13.96
C GLU A 82 9.10 17.15 -12.47
N GLU A 83 8.12 16.62 -11.71
CA GLU A 83 7.93 16.91 -10.28
C GLU A 83 8.10 15.68 -9.37
N ALA A 84 8.44 14.53 -9.93
CA ALA A 84 8.55 13.29 -9.16
C ALA A 84 9.98 13.05 -8.70
N GLU A 85 10.18 12.90 -7.40
CA GLU A 85 11.40 12.31 -6.88
C GLU A 85 11.35 10.79 -7.08
N VAL A 86 12.29 10.27 -7.87
CA VAL A 86 12.51 8.84 -7.99
C VAL A 86 13.43 8.42 -6.84
N PHE A 87 12.90 7.66 -5.90
CA PHE A 87 13.72 7.05 -4.87
C PHE A 87 14.42 5.82 -5.47
N PRO A 88 15.76 5.85 -5.58
CA PRO A 88 16.48 4.68 -6.07
C PRO A 88 16.22 3.52 -5.11
N THR A 89 16.04 2.34 -5.66
CA THR A 89 15.97 1.10 -4.87
C THR A 89 17.23 1.05 -4.00
N PRO A 90 17.14 0.96 -2.66
CA PRO A 90 18.31 0.87 -1.83
C PRO A 90 19.11 -0.37 -2.24
N ARG A 91 20.35 -0.22 -2.60
CA ARG A 91 21.27 -1.34 -2.67
C ARG A 91 21.37 -1.94 -1.28
N GLN A 92 21.35 -3.26 -1.19
CA GLN A 92 21.34 -4.04 0.06
C GLN A 92 22.51 -3.76 1.03
N GLU A 93 23.43 -2.88 0.69
CA GLU A 93 24.68 -2.66 1.41
C GLU A 93 24.68 -1.50 2.42
N LYS A 94 23.60 -0.73 2.54
CA LYS A 94 23.50 0.28 3.59
C LYS A 94 22.31 -0.01 4.49
N MET A 95 22.60 -0.58 5.64
CA MET A 95 21.69 -0.73 6.77
C MET A 95 21.35 0.66 7.37
N GLY A 96 20.62 1.45 6.62
CA GLY A 96 19.85 2.57 7.11
C GLY A 96 18.39 2.28 6.81
N ASP A 97 17.47 2.95 7.47
CA ASP A 97 16.03 2.77 7.35
C ASP A 97 15.43 3.00 5.93
N ASP A 98 16.25 2.94 4.90
CA ASP A 98 15.90 3.00 3.47
C ASP A 98 15.11 1.78 2.98
N ARG A 99 14.88 0.77 3.83
CA ARG A 99 13.96 -0.37 3.55
C ARG A 99 12.55 0.08 3.22
N PHE A 100 12.25 1.29 3.52
CA PHE A 100 10.99 1.94 3.29
C PHE A 100 10.62 2.08 1.81
N PHE A 101 11.62 2.31 0.99
CA PHE A 101 11.47 2.36 -0.46
C PHE A 101 11.83 1.05 -1.15
N GLN A 102 12.04 -0.01 -0.36
CA GLN A 102 12.16 -1.35 -0.94
C GLN A 102 10.81 -1.72 -1.55
N ASN A 103 10.82 -1.51 -2.78
CA ASN A 103 10.09 -2.13 -3.83
C ASN A 103 9.03 -3.14 -3.43
N ASP A 104 7.79 -2.83 -3.75
CA ASP A 104 6.88 -3.82 -4.29
C ASP A 104 7.37 -4.19 -5.70
N SER A 105 8.55 -4.75 -5.81
CA SER A 105 9.20 -5.04 -7.10
C SER A 105 8.75 -6.35 -7.70
N VAL A 106 7.44 -6.54 -7.77
CA VAL A 106 6.88 -7.48 -8.73
C VAL A 106 7.04 -6.95 -10.15
N THR A 107 7.22 -5.66 -10.31
CA THR A 107 7.35 -5.02 -11.63
C THR A 107 8.67 -4.32 -11.85
N GLY A 108 9.61 -4.33 -10.90
CA GLY A 108 10.88 -3.62 -11.06
C GLY A 108 10.75 -2.09 -11.17
N GLY A 109 9.57 -1.55 -10.90
CA GLY A 109 9.30 -0.12 -10.97
C GLY A 109 9.84 0.62 -9.76
N ALA A 110 10.48 1.76 -9.96
CA ALA A 110 10.79 2.68 -8.89
C ALA A 110 9.49 3.25 -8.31
N VAL A 111 9.40 3.34 -6.98
CA VAL A 111 8.29 4.08 -6.36
C VAL A 111 8.48 5.55 -6.72
N VAL A 112 7.59 6.07 -7.54
CA VAL A 112 7.57 7.49 -7.87
C VAL A 112 6.75 8.18 -6.77
N ALA A 113 7.45 8.83 -5.84
CA ALA A 113 6.83 9.66 -4.83
C ALA A 113 6.82 11.11 -5.30
N ILE A 114 5.65 11.71 -5.28
CA ILE A 114 5.50 13.12 -5.60
C ILE A 114 5.74 13.90 -4.31
N PRO A 115 6.73 14.79 -4.26
CA PRO A 115 6.85 15.68 -3.12
C PRO A 115 5.51 16.41 -2.93
N ALA A 116 4.93 16.31 -1.75
CA ALA A 116 3.69 17.01 -1.45
C ALA A 116 3.97 18.50 -1.29
N LEU A 117 4.42 19.12 -2.37
CA LEU A 117 4.66 20.53 -2.51
C LEU A 117 5.67 21.21 -1.56
N THR A 118 5.77 22.49 -1.75
CA THR A 118 6.65 23.44 -1.05
C THR A 118 6.55 23.42 0.48
N ALA A 119 5.50 22.83 1.05
CA ALA A 119 5.37 22.56 2.49
C ALA A 119 5.95 21.19 2.91
N THR A 120 6.79 20.60 2.08
CA THR A 120 7.36 19.27 2.28
C THR A 120 8.27 19.13 3.50
N SER A 121 8.67 20.22 4.11
CA SER A 121 9.50 20.15 5.32
C SER A 121 9.00 21.10 6.38
N ALA A 122 8.54 20.54 7.49
CA ALA A 122 8.25 21.28 8.70
C ALA A 122 9.38 21.01 9.72
N ALA A 123 10.14 22.04 10.08
CA ALA A 123 11.23 21.93 11.05
C ALA A 123 10.79 22.29 12.48
N GLN A 124 9.56 22.69 12.67
CA GLN A 124 9.00 23.11 13.97
C GLN A 124 7.69 22.34 14.26
N PRO A 125 7.41 21.99 15.52
CA PRO A 125 6.10 21.46 15.89
C PRO A 125 4.98 22.45 15.49
N PRO A 126 3.84 21.96 15.03
CA PRO A 126 3.35 20.57 14.99
C PRO A 126 3.88 19.72 13.82
N PHE A 127 4.98 20.09 13.18
CA PHE A 127 5.60 19.37 12.06
C PHE A 127 4.63 19.07 10.91
N GLY A 128 3.70 19.96 10.69
CA GLY A 128 2.66 19.86 9.68
C GLY A 128 2.59 21.11 8.82
N GLY A 129 1.61 21.13 7.92
CA GLY A 129 1.39 22.26 7.05
C GLY A 129 0.34 21.98 5.98
N SER A 130 0.11 22.97 5.14
CA SER A 130 -0.79 22.88 4.01
C SER A 130 -0.16 22.04 2.91
N LEU A 131 -0.85 20.98 2.49
CA LEU A 131 -0.49 20.16 1.35
C LEU A 131 -1.58 20.29 0.29
N VAL A 132 -1.18 20.25 -0.97
CA VAL A 132 -2.15 20.16 -2.07
C VAL A 132 -2.25 18.71 -2.52
N VAL A 133 -3.46 18.19 -2.60
CA VAL A 133 -3.74 16.89 -3.22
C VAL A 133 -3.42 17.00 -4.71
N PRO A 134 -2.65 16.07 -5.31
CA PRO A 134 -2.29 16.17 -6.72
C PRO A 134 -3.54 16.35 -7.59
N LYS A 135 -3.49 17.29 -8.52
CA LYS A 135 -4.64 17.62 -9.39
C LYS A 135 -5.03 16.48 -10.30
N GLU A 136 -4.05 15.67 -10.65
CA GLU A 136 -4.16 14.50 -11.53
C GLU A 136 -4.64 13.24 -10.78
N ALA A 137 -4.67 13.29 -9.44
CA ALA A 137 -5.02 12.14 -8.62
C ALA A 137 -6.52 11.80 -8.71
N VAL A 138 -6.80 10.50 -8.86
CA VAL A 138 -8.14 9.90 -8.76
C VAL A 138 -7.97 8.48 -8.20
N GLY A 139 -8.85 8.09 -7.27
CA GLY A 139 -8.81 6.78 -6.64
C GLY A 139 -7.95 6.76 -5.37
N PRO A 140 -7.49 5.57 -4.95
CA PRO A 140 -6.70 5.45 -3.73
C PRO A 140 -5.33 6.09 -3.89
N MET A 141 -4.95 6.88 -2.91
CA MET A 141 -3.63 7.52 -2.77
C MET A 141 -3.09 7.29 -1.38
N ARG A 142 -1.77 7.22 -1.24
CA ARG A 142 -1.11 7.19 0.06
C ARG A 142 -0.45 8.53 0.32
N LEU A 143 -0.62 9.02 1.53
CA LEU A 143 0.16 10.14 2.06
C LEU A 143 1.15 9.57 3.07
N LEU A 144 2.41 9.80 2.79
CA LEU A 144 3.56 9.38 3.58
C LEU A 144 4.13 10.57 4.31
N ALA A 145 4.38 10.43 5.61
CA ALA A 145 5.17 11.36 6.41
C ALA A 145 6.48 10.71 6.85
N VAL A 146 7.61 11.32 6.55
CA VAL A 146 8.95 10.83 6.87
C VAL A 146 9.62 11.84 7.77
N ALA A 147 10.00 11.45 8.99
CA ALA A 147 10.67 12.30 9.95
C ALA A 147 12.14 11.93 10.12
N ASP A 148 13.02 12.92 9.99
CA ASP A 148 14.43 12.80 10.31
C ASP A 148 14.62 13.14 11.79
N ILE A 149 15.20 12.22 12.54
CA ILE A 149 15.49 12.37 13.98
C ILE A 149 16.99 12.45 14.16
N SER A 150 17.46 13.46 14.91
CA SER A 150 18.85 13.58 15.32
C SER A 150 18.96 13.62 16.83
N ARG A 151 19.70 12.68 17.40
CA ARG A 151 20.04 12.62 18.83
C ARG A 151 21.55 12.85 19.03
N GLY A 152 22.01 14.06 18.71
CA GLY A 152 23.43 14.39 18.81
C GLY A 152 24.25 13.96 17.58
N ARG A 153 25.58 13.94 17.70
CA ARG A 153 26.48 13.76 16.54
C ARG A 153 26.56 12.36 15.96
N LEU A 154 25.94 11.34 16.59
CA LEU A 154 26.19 9.94 16.26
C LEU A 154 24.90 9.12 15.96
N GLU A 155 23.72 9.67 16.18
CA GLU A 155 22.47 8.95 15.94
C GLU A 155 21.54 9.78 15.07
N ALA A 156 21.61 9.57 13.77
CA ALA A 156 20.54 9.97 12.84
C ALA A 156 19.71 8.74 12.50
N ARG A 157 18.39 8.84 12.67
CA ARG A 157 17.46 7.82 12.22
C ARG A 157 16.26 8.46 11.53
N THR A 158 15.61 7.70 10.70
CA THR A 158 14.37 8.08 10.03
C THR A 158 13.22 7.25 10.57
N VAL A 159 12.10 7.88 10.88
CA VAL A 159 10.83 7.22 11.19
C VAL A 159 9.77 7.70 10.22
N PHE A 160 8.75 6.92 10.02
CA PHE A 160 7.70 7.24 9.08
C PHE A 160 6.34 6.69 9.51
N ASP A 161 5.31 7.25 8.94
CA ASP A 161 3.95 6.73 8.96
C ASP A 161 3.23 7.11 7.66
N GLU A 162 2.27 6.32 7.26
CA GLU A 162 1.48 6.58 6.07
C GLU A 162 0.01 6.25 6.28
N ILE A 163 -0.82 6.93 5.52
CA ILE A 163 -2.26 6.70 5.47
C ILE A 163 -2.71 6.50 4.03
N LEU A 164 -3.75 5.69 3.88
CA LEU A 164 -4.49 5.56 2.63
C LEU A 164 -5.66 6.53 2.63
N VAL A 165 -5.81 7.30 1.56
CA VAL A 165 -6.95 8.20 1.32
C VAL A 165 -7.59 7.88 -0.02
N GLN A 166 -8.85 8.25 -0.19
CA GLN A 166 -9.57 8.14 -1.45
C GLN A 166 -9.67 9.53 -2.08
N VAL A 167 -9.13 9.69 -3.30
CA VAL A 167 -9.20 10.97 -4.01
C VAL A 167 -10.33 10.94 -5.03
N ALA A 168 -11.28 11.84 -4.86
CA ALA A 168 -12.33 12.13 -5.84
C ALA A 168 -11.85 13.23 -6.80
N PRO A 169 -12.17 13.17 -8.11
CA PRO A 169 -11.85 14.26 -9.01
C PRO A 169 -12.62 15.53 -8.62
N ALA A 170 -12.01 16.69 -8.79
CA ALA A 170 -12.64 17.98 -8.52
C ALA A 170 -13.69 18.37 -9.56
N ALA A 171 -13.67 17.74 -10.73
CA ALA A 171 -14.52 18.05 -11.87
C ALA A 171 -15.21 16.78 -12.42
N GLU A 172 -16.26 16.97 -13.20
CA GLU A 172 -16.97 15.87 -13.87
C GLU A 172 -16.15 15.30 -15.03
N LEU A 173 -16.24 13.99 -15.22
CA LEU A 173 -15.67 13.28 -16.35
C LEU A 173 -16.45 13.62 -17.63
N ARG A 174 -15.74 14.10 -18.66
CA ARG A 174 -16.30 14.41 -19.97
C ARG A 174 -16.23 13.22 -20.94
N THR A 175 -15.03 12.70 -21.12
CA THR A 175 -14.74 11.61 -22.06
C THR A 175 -13.79 10.58 -21.44
N ILE A 176 -13.85 9.37 -21.97
CA ILE A 176 -12.89 8.31 -21.71
C ILE A 176 -12.08 8.11 -22.98
N GLU A 177 -10.76 8.07 -22.81
CA GLU A 177 -9.83 7.84 -23.90
C GLU A 177 -8.85 6.71 -23.56
N PHE A 178 -8.28 6.11 -24.60
CA PHE A 178 -7.30 5.06 -24.46
C PHE A 178 -5.95 5.60 -24.96
N GLU A 179 -4.93 5.50 -24.12
CA GLU A 179 -3.54 5.81 -24.49
C GLU A 179 -2.91 4.64 -25.25
N THR A 180 -3.64 4.10 -26.21
CA THR A 180 -3.21 2.95 -27.03
C THR A 180 -3.62 3.13 -28.49
N GLU A 181 -3.01 2.32 -29.34
CA GLU A 181 -3.47 2.15 -30.71
C GLU A 181 -4.88 1.54 -30.74
N LYS A 182 -5.63 1.86 -31.80
CA LYS A 182 -6.98 1.33 -32.02
C LYS A 182 -7.05 0.69 -33.42
N PRO A 183 -7.30 -0.61 -33.53
CA PRO A 183 -7.49 -1.60 -32.46
C PRO A 183 -6.21 -1.90 -31.69
N LEU A 184 -6.37 -2.23 -30.40
CA LEU A 184 -5.27 -2.67 -29.55
C LEU A 184 -4.81 -4.06 -29.99
N GLN A 185 -3.50 -4.19 -30.26
CA GLN A 185 -2.88 -5.45 -30.61
C GLN A 185 -2.11 -6.00 -29.41
N LEU A 186 -2.38 -7.20 -28.94
CA LEU A 186 -1.67 -7.84 -27.84
C LEU A 186 -0.93 -9.09 -28.31
N GLY A 187 0.24 -9.35 -27.72
CA GLY A 187 1.03 -10.55 -27.96
C GLY A 187 1.96 -10.53 -29.16
N ARG A 188 2.02 -9.45 -29.94
CA ARG A 188 2.93 -9.33 -31.07
C ARG A 188 4.24 -8.68 -30.67
N ALA A 189 5.35 -9.16 -31.24
CA ALA A 189 6.66 -8.58 -31.00
C ALA A 189 6.67 -7.07 -31.31
N GLY A 190 7.20 -6.27 -30.40
CA GLY A 190 7.29 -4.81 -30.53
C GLY A 190 6.12 -4.04 -29.92
N GLN A 191 5.14 -4.70 -29.34
CA GLN A 191 4.07 -4.01 -28.63
C GLN A 191 4.50 -3.43 -27.30
N SER A 192 4.15 -2.23 -27.24
CA SER A 192 4.56 -1.14 -26.41
C SER A 192 4.74 -1.44 -24.94
N SER A 193 5.79 -0.84 -24.39
CA SER A 193 6.11 -0.66 -22.99
C SER A 193 4.98 -0.11 -22.10
N ALA A 194 3.86 0.36 -22.65
CA ALA A 194 2.75 0.93 -21.88
C ALA A 194 1.97 -0.13 -21.09
N PHE A 195 2.04 -1.41 -21.49
CA PHE A 195 1.31 -2.51 -20.86
C PHE A 195 2.23 -3.52 -20.15
N GLY A 196 3.52 -3.28 -20.16
CA GLY A 196 4.47 -4.33 -19.84
C GLY A 196 4.46 -5.42 -20.92
N HIS A 197 4.94 -6.60 -20.59
CA HIS A 197 4.91 -7.75 -21.50
C HIS A 197 3.55 -8.45 -21.38
N VAL A 198 2.63 -8.15 -22.29
CA VAL A 198 1.34 -8.84 -22.41
C VAL A 198 1.42 -9.76 -23.62
N ASP A 199 2.27 -10.79 -23.53
CA ASP A 199 2.71 -11.65 -24.63
C ASP A 199 2.44 -13.15 -24.37
N SER A 200 1.80 -13.48 -23.26
CA SER A 200 1.55 -14.87 -22.86
C SER A 200 0.11 -15.09 -22.41
N MET A 201 -0.35 -16.34 -22.56
CA MET A 201 -1.63 -16.80 -22.05
C MET A 201 -1.67 -16.66 -20.52
N GLY A 202 -2.82 -16.31 -19.97
CA GLY A 202 -3.00 -16.11 -18.54
C GLY A 202 -2.49 -14.78 -17.98
N LYS A 203 -1.78 -13.97 -18.77
CA LYS A 203 -1.23 -12.69 -18.32
C LYS A 203 -2.34 -11.74 -17.89
N VAL A 204 -2.16 -11.14 -16.69
CA VAL A 204 -3.06 -10.13 -16.12
C VAL A 204 -2.49 -8.74 -16.38
N PHE A 205 -3.35 -7.82 -16.80
CA PHE A 205 -2.95 -6.46 -17.16
C PHE A 205 -4.05 -5.44 -16.86
N GLU A 206 -3.66 -4.17 -16.81
CA GLU A 206 -4.53 -3.01 -16.70
C GLU A 206 -4.42 -2.17 -17.98
N LEU A 207 -5.55 -1.69 -18.49
CA LEU A 207 -5.54 -0.79 -19.66
C LEU A 207 -5.12 0.63 -19.26
N PRO A 208 -4.30 1.28 -20.08
CA PRO A 208 -4.00 2.71 -19.92
C PRO A 208 -5.19 3.55 -20.39
N VAL A 209 -6.17 3.67 -19.52
CA VAL A 209 -7.37 4.48 -19.75
C VAL A 209 -7.22 5.81 -19.05
N VAL A 210 -7.45 6.87 -19.78
CA VAL A 210 -7.48 8.22 -19.24
C VAL A 210 -8.87 8.85 -19.39
N GLY A 211 -9.20 9.74 -18.48
CA GLY A 211 -10.39 10.55 -18.53
C GLY A 211 -10.07 12.01 -18.71
N GLU A 212 -10.69 12.68 -19.67
CA GLU A 212 -10.71 14.14 -19.75
C GLU A 212 -11.81 14.67 -18.84
N PHE A 213 -11.45 15.59 -17.95
CA PHE A 213 -12.38 16.17 -16.98
C PHE A 213 -12.76 17.62 -17.36
N ALA A 214 -13.84 18.12 -16.76
CA ALA A 214 -14.38 19.44 -17.06
C ALA A 214 -13.44 20.60 -16.68
N ASP A 215 -12.45 20.34 -15.83
CA ASP A 215 -11.39 21.28 -15.49
C ASP A 215 -10.21 21.28 -16.47
N GLY A 216 -10.32 20.52 -17.58
CA GLY A 216 -9.29 20.41 -18.59
C GLY A 216 -8.10 19.52 -18.20
N ILE A 217 -8.18 18.82 -17.06
CA ILE A 217 -7.12 17.93 -16.61
C ILE A 217 -7.44 16.51 -17.04
N THR A 218 -6.46 15.87 -17.67
CA THR A 218 -6.49 14.44 -17.99
C THR A 218 -5.99 13.65 -16.80
N ARG A 219 -6.72 12.59 -16.40
CA ARG A 219 -6.39 11.75 -15.25
C ARG A 219 -6.39 10.28 -15.65
N SER A 220 -5.42 9.53 -15.17
CA SER A 220 -5.44 8.08 -15.32
C SER A 220 -6.57 7.47 -14.49
N ILE A 221 -7.45 6.75 -15.18
CA ILE A 221 -8.63 6.12 -14.58
C ILE A 221 -8.72 4.63 -14.89
N GLY A 222 -7.69 4.02 -15.48
CA GLY A 222 -7.68 2.61 -15.90
C GLY A 222 -7.92 1.64 -14.75
N SER A 223 -7.41 1.95 -13.56
CA SER A 223 -7.59 1.09 -12.41
C SER A 223 -9.05 0.95 -11.97
N PRO A 224 -9.53 -0.28 -11.69
CA PRO A 224 -10.82 -0.49 -11.05
C PRO A 224 -10.98 0.28 -9.74
N ALA A 225 -9.90 0.46 -8.99
CA ALA A 225 -9.87 1.24 -7.77
C ALA A 225 -10.17 2.75 -7.99
N SER A 226 -10.06 3.24 -9.23
CA SER A 226 -10.47 4.59 -9.64
C SER A 226 -11.96 4.67 -10.05
N GLY A 227 -12.69 3.56 -9.93
CA GLY A 227 -14.11 3.46 -10.26
C GLY A 227 -14.36 3.03 -11.71
N THR A 228 -13.35 2.51 -12.41
CA THR A 228 -13.51 1.96 -13.77
C THR A 228 -14.02 0.53 -13.71
N SER A 229 -14.94 0.22 -14.60
CA SER A 229 -15.46 -1.11 -14.82
C SER A 229 -15.19 -1.54 -16.27
N TYR A 230 -14.97 -2.83 -16.43
CA TYR A 230 -14.72 -3.46 -17.73
C TYR A 230 -15.75 -4.54 -18.00
N GLN A 231 -16.13 -4.69 -19.28
CA GLN A 231 -16.88 -5.82 -19.77
C GLN A 231 -16.25 -6.29 -21.08
N SER A 232 -16.11 -7.60 -21.26
CA SER A 232 -15.56 -8.20 -22.46
C SER A 232 -16.68 -8.79 -23.29
N SER A 233 -16.66 -8.56 -24.60
CA SER A 233 -17.56 -9.23 -25.55
C SER A 233 -17.21 -10.70 -25.76
N ASN A 234 -16.00 -11.12 -25.38
CA ASN A 234 -15.50 -12.48 -25.55
C ASN A 234 -14.53 -12.85 -24.42
N GLU A 235 -15.07 -13.44 -23.36
CA GLU A 235 -14.25 -13.88 -22.21
C GLU A 235 -13.34 -15.07 -22.50
N LYS A 236 -13.50 -15.73 -23.65
CA LYS A 236 -12.55 -16.74 -24.13
C LYS A 236 -11.27 -16.13 -24.72
N VAL A 237 -11.25 -14.83 -24.94
CA VAL A 237 -10.09 -14.08 -25.43
C VAL A 237 -9.52 -13.17 -24.33
N ILE A 238 -10.41 -12.35 -23.72
CA ILE A 238 -10.05 -11.51 -22.57
C ILE A 238 -11.12 -11.65 -21.52
N LYS A 239 -10.76 -12.11 -20.34
CA LYS A 239 -11.60 -12.26 -19.17
C LYS A 239 -11.45 -11.06 -18.25
N VAL A 240 -12.57 -10.60 -17.69
CA VAL A 240 -12.56 -9.63 -16.59
C VAL A 240 -12.57 -10.39 -15.27
N LEU A 241 -11.53 -10.19 -14.44
CA LEU A 241 -11.39 -10.85 -13.14
C LEU A 241 -12.27 -10.18 -12.07
N SER A 242 -12.43 -10.84 -10.93
CA SER A 242 -13.26 -10.34 -9.82
C SER A 242 -12.75 -9.04 -9.20
N ASP A 243 -11.47 -8.74 -9.33
CA ASP A 243 -10.85 -7.47 -8.91
C ASP A 243 -10.93 -6.40 -10.02
N GLY A 244 -11.54 -6.72 -11.16
CA GLY A 244 -11.70 -5.85 -12.31
C GLY A 244 -10.48 -5.78 -13.22
N MET A 245 -9.43 -6.53 -12.97
CA MET A 245 -8.28 -6.65 -13.87
C MET A 245 -8.64 -7.48 -15.09
N LEU A 246 -7.88 -7.31 -16.18
CA LEU A 246 -8.06 -8.04 -17.42
C LEU A 246 -7.05 -9.18 -17.52
N GLN A 247 -7.48 -10.34 -18.02
CA GLN A 247 -6.63 -11.50 -18.23
C GLN A 247 -6.76 -12.04 -19.66
N ILE A 248 -5.64 -12.33 -20.31
CA ILE A 248 -5.63 -13.05 -21.58
C ILE A 248 -6.01 -14.50 -21.32
N THR A 249 -7.07 -14.98 -21.99
CA THR A 249 -7.56 -16.35 -21.89
C THR A 249 -7.52 -17.10 -23.20
N GLY A 250 -7.28 -16.41 -24.33
CA GLY A 250 -7.20 -17.03 -25.65
C GLY A 250 -6.81 -16.03 -26.73
N ASN A 251 -6.49 -16.59 -27.89
CA ASN A 251 -6.25 -15.82 -29.11
C ASN A 251 -7.56 -15.43 -29.79
N GLY A 252 -7.57 -14.29 -30.50
CA GLY A 252 -8.71 -13.82 -31.27
C GLY A 252 -9.07 -12.38 -30.98
N LYS A 253 -10.34 -12.04 -31.22
CA LYS A 253 -10.82 -10.67 -31.09
C LYS A 253 -11.85 -10.55 -29.97
N ALA A 254 -11.76 -9.44 -29.25
CA ALA A 254 -12.74 -9.03 -28.26
C ALA A 254 -12.94 -7.51 -28.35
N THR A 255 -14.13 -7.04 -27.99
CA THR A 255 -14.39 -5.62 -27.75
C THR A 255 -14.56 -5.42 -26.25
N LEU A 256 -13.81 -4.52 -25.68
CA LEU A 256 -13.92 -4.13 -24.27
C LEU A 256 -14.80 -2.90 -24.14
N LEU A 257 -15.86 -3.00 -23.35
CA LEU A 257 -16.64 -1.86 -22.89
C LEU A 257 -16.02 -1.37 -21.58
N VAL A 258 -15.59 -0.12 -21.57
CA VAL A 258 -14.99 0.55 -20.43
C VAL A 258 -15.95 1.61 -19.92
N GLY A 259 -16.30 1.54 -18.64
CA GLY A 259 -17.22 2.48 -17.98
C GLY A 259 -16.59 3.15 -16.77
N ASN A 260 -16.79 4.47 -16.65
CA ASN A 260 -16.41 5.23 -15.46
C ASN A 260 -17.35 6.42 -15.30
N ARG A 261 -17.88 6.64 -14.10
CA ARG A 261 -18.74 7.80 -13.76
C ARG A 261 -19.84 8.09 -14.79
N GLY A 262 -20.49 7.04 -15.29
CA GLY A 262 -21.59 7.16 -16.28
C GLY A 262 -21.15 7.42 -17.73
N LYS A 263 -19.85 7.54 -18.01
CA LYS A 263 -19.29 7.57 -19.35
C LYS A 263 -18.86 6.18 -19.76
N GLN A 264 -18.87 5.91 -21.06
CA GLN A 264 -18.50 4.64 -21.64
C GLN A 264 -17.65 4.83 -22.90
N ALA A 265 -16.73 3.92 -23.14
CA ALA A 265 -15.95 3.84 -24.36
C ALA A 265 -15.74 2.39 -24.76
N LEU A 266 -15.57 2.14 -26.05
CA LEU A 266 -15.29 0.82 -26.62
C LEU A 266 -13.86 0.77 -27.15
N LEU A 267 -13.21 -0.37 -26.91
CA LEU A 267 -11.89 -0.67 -27.43
C LEU A 267 -11.90 -2.06 -28.07
N ASP A 268 -11.63 -2.11 -29.37
CA ASP A 268 -11.41 -3.39 -30.04
C ASP A 268 -9.99 -3.88 -29.75
N VAL A 269 -9.89 -5.15 -29.41
CA VAL A 269 -8.63 -5.81 -29.06
C VAL A 269 -8.47 -7.05 -29.92
N ASP A 270 -7.25 -7.23 -30.45
CA ASP A 270 -6.83 -8.41 -31.20
C ASP A 270 -5.66 -9.08 -30.48
N VAL A 271 -5.88 -10.29 -29.97
CA VAL A 271 -4.89 -11.04 -29.20
C VAL A 271 -4.27 -12.13 -30.06
N ALA A 272 -2.94 -12.15 -30.12
CA ALA A 272 -2.14 -13.14 -30.85
C ALA A 272 -0.90 -13.53 -30.03
N VAL A 273 -1.11 -14.10 -28.86
CA VAL A 273 -0.05 -14.62 -27.98
C VAL A 273 0.36 -16.04 -28.36
N ASN A 274 1.49 -16.51 -27.86
CA ASN A 274 1.90 -17.90 -28.04
C ASN A 274 0.88 -18.84 -27.40
N ASP A 275 0.46 -19.86 -28.15
CA ASP A 275 -0.72 -20.70 -27.84
C ASP A 275 -0.30 -22.08 -27.28
N GLU A 276 0.82 -22.15 -26.57
CA GLU A 276 1.13 -23.38 -25.83
C GLU A 276 0.09 -23.58 -24.71
N PRO A 277 -0.49 -24.79 -24.60
CA PRO A 277 -1.45 -25.08 -23.55
C PRO A 277 -0.86 -24.77 -22.17
N ASN A 278 -1.55 -23.95 -21.41
CA ASN A 278 -1.15 -23.54 -20.09
C ASN A 278 -2.36 -23.05 -19.29
N GLU A 279 -2.56 -23.57 -18.11
CA GLU A 279 -3.56 -23.07 -17.18
C GLU A 279 -2.90 -22.15 -16.16
N PRO A 280 -3.48 -20.97 -15.85
CA PRO A 280 -2.92 -20.09 -14.84
C PRO A 280 -2.84 -20.78 -13.47
N PRO A 281 -1.77 -20.51 -12.70
CA PRO A 281 -1.64 -21.06 -11.36
C PRO A 281 -2.70 -20.52 -10.41
N VAL A 282 -2.91 -21.25 -9.32
CA VAL A 282 -3.84 -20.88 -8.25
C VAL A 282 -3.05 -20.40 -7.05
N ALA A 283 -3.20 -19.11 -6.71
CA ALA A 283 -2.60 -18.51 -5.52
C ALA A 283 -3.39 -18.89 -4.26
N ASP A 284 -2.68 -19.19 -3.18
CA ASP A 284 -3.22 -19.36 -1.84
C ASP A 284 -2.32 -18.57 -0.85
N ALA A 285 -2.85 -17.52 -0.25
CA ALA A 285 -2.14 -16.64 0.68
C ALA A 285 -2.25 -17.11 2.15
N GLY A 286 -2.86 -18.25 2.37
CA GLY A 286 -3.14 -18.78 3.69
C GLY A 286 -4.30 -18.07 4.41
N SER A 287 -4.52 -18.45 5.67
CA SER A 287 -5.64 -17.96 6.47
C SER A 287 -5.30 -16.66 7.20
N SER A 288 -6.28 -15.76 7.26
CA SER A 288 -6.21 -14.54 8.07
C SER A 288 -6.06 -14.87 9.56
N ARG A 289 -5.32 -14.03 10.30
CA ARG A 289 -5.01 -14.29 11.72
C ARG A 289 -4.75 -13.02 12.51
N THR A 290 -4.79 -13.18 13.84
CA THR A 290 -4.44 -12.12 14.80
C THR A 290 -3.08 -12.43 15.44
N VAL A 291 -2.26 -11.40 15.63
CA VAL A 291 -0.93 -11.46 16.24
C VAL A 291 -0.73 -10.29 17.19
N ARG A 292 0.21 -10.40 18.14
CA ARG A 292 0.60 -9.29 19.00
C ARG A 292 1.60 -8.37 18.33
N GLY A 293 1.55 -7.09 18.67
CA GLY A 293 2.57 -6.12 18.30
C GLY A 293 3.98 -6.60 18.69
N GLY A 294 4.97 -6.31 17.84
CA GLY A 294 6.34 -6.78 18.01
C GLY A 294 6.60 -8.24 17.61
N SER A 295 5.60 -9.01 17.17
CA SER A 295 5.79 -10.39 16.71
C SER A 295 6.36 -10.44 15.29
N LYS A 296 7.23 -11.43 15.03
CA LYS A 296 7.60 -11.75 13.65
C LYS A 296 6.49 -12.56 13.00
N VAL A 297 5.94 -12.06 11.92
CA VAL A 297 4.84 -12.68 11.18
C VAL A 297 5.38 -13.28 9.88
N LYS A 298 5.01 -14.50 9.57
CA LYS A 298 5.28 -15.17 8.30
C LYS A 298 4.00 -15.24 7.50
N LEU A 299 4.00 -14.80 6.26
CA LEU A 299 2.97 -15.06 5.27
C LEU A 299 3.37 -16.31 4.49
N SER A 300 2.42 -17.18 4.17
CA SER A 300 2.74 -18.45 3.50
C SER A 300 1.89 -18.61 2.24
N GLY A 301 2.55 -18.74 1.11
CA GLY A 301 1.99 -19.06 -0.19
C GLY A 301 2.23 -20.54 -0.59
N LEU A 302 2.69 -21.38 0.35
CA LEU A 302 3.09 -22.76 0.06
C LEU A 302 1.95 -23.65 -0.48
N SER A 303 0.70 -23.28 -0.23
CA SER A 303 -0.48 -23.99 -0.76
C SER A 303 -0.86 -23.56 -2.18
N SER A 304 -0.15 -22.60 -2.75
CA SER A 304 -0.31 -22.24 -4.16
C SER A 304 0.12 -23.40 -5.04
N ARG A 305 -0.58 -23.58 -6.15
CA ARG A 305 -0.32 -24.69 -7.06
C ARG A 305 -0.46 -24.28 -8.51
N ASP A 306 0.26 -24.92 -9.35
CA ASP A 306 0.14 -24.89 -10.79
C ASP A 306 -0.61 -26.13 -11.28
N PRO A 307 -1.60 -26.04 -12.19
CA PRO A 307 -2.33 -27.20 -12.70
C PRO A 307 -1.43 -28.17 -13.45
N GLU A 308 -0.42 -27.71 -14.17
CA GLU A 308 0.57 -28.53 -14.88
C GLU A 308 1.72 -28.98 -13.98
N GLY A 309 1.78 -28.51 -12.75
CA GLY A 309 2.83 -28.85 -11.76
C GLY A 309 4.13 -28.10 -12.02
N GLU A 310 4.09 -26.97 -12.71
CA GLU A 310 5.27 -26.15 -12.98
C GLU A 310 5.75 -25.40 -11.73
N ALA A 311 6.99 -24.91 -11.79
CA ALA A 311 7.54 -24.09 -10.72
C ALA A 311 6.87 -22.72 -10.68
N LEU A 312 6.56 -22.25 -9.48
CA LEU A 312 5.88 -20.98 -9.23
C LEU A 312 6.88 -19.89 -8.80
N TYR A 313 6.66 -18.70 -9.32
CA TYR A 313 7.26 -17.46 -8.87
C TYR A 313 6.24 -16.71 -8.01
N TYR A 314 6.68 -16.22 -6.86
CA TYR A 314 5.80 -15.60 -5.88
C TYR A 314 6.01 -14.09 -5.86
N ALA A 315 4.94 -13.37 -5.59
CA ALA A 315 4.96 -11.94 -5.45
C ALA A 315 4.01 -11.46 -4.36
N TRP A 316 4.60 -11.10 -3.23
CA TRP A 316 3.87 -10.55 -2.09
C TRP A 316 3.90 -9.04 -2.09
N SER A 317 2.77 -8.42 -1.81
CA SER A 317 2.66 -6.97 -1.59
C SER A 317 1.69 -6.65 -0.48
N GLN A 318 1.89 -5.52 0.18
CA GLN A 318 0.93 -4.99 1.13
C GLN A 318 -0.06 -4.07 0.43
N VAL A 319 -1.36 -4.31 0.59
CA VAL A 319 -2.42 -3.52 -0.08
C VAL A 319 -3.27 -2.70 0.89
N ARG A 320 -3.15 -2.93 2.21
CA ARG A 320 -3.87 -2.15 3.22
C ARG A 320 -3.11 -2.12 4.56
N GLY A 321 -3.31 -1.04 5.31
CA GLY A 321 -2.69 -0.77 6.61
C GLY A 321 -1.43 0.08 6.47
N ASN A 322 -0.88 0.55 7.60
CA ASN A 322 0.39 1.26 7.63
C ASN A 322 1.51 0.40 7.03
N LYS A 323 2.39 0.99 6.24
CA LYS A 323 3.47 0.24 5.58
C LYS A 323 4.35 -0.48 6.59
N VAL A 324 4.61 -1.75 6.33
CA VAL A 324 5.59 -2.55 7.08
C VAL A 324 6.69 -3.02 6.13
N ALA A 325 7.89 -3.21 6.67
CA ALA A 325 8.98 -3.80 5.90
C ALA A 325 8.67 -5.28 5.65
N LEU A 326 8.20 -5.58 4.44
CA LEU A 326 7.95 -6.95 4.01
C LEU A 326 9.24 -7.54 3.44
N LEU A 327 9.69 -8.65 4.00
CA LEU A 327 10.90 -9.36 3.61
C LEU A 327 10.54 -10.61 2.79
N ASP A 328 11.46 -11.04 1.93
CA ASP A 328 11.33 -12.26 1.12
C ASP A 328 10.08 -12.27 0.21
N VAL A 329 9.73 -11.11 -0.31
CA VAL A 329 8.49 -10.88 -1.09
C VAL A 329 8.37 -11.74 -2.35
N ASN A 330 9.48 -12.24 -2.86
CA ASN A 330 9.54 -13.09 -4.05
C ASN A 330 9.64 -14.59 -3.72
N ASN A 331 9.52 -14.95 -2.46
CA ASN A 331 9.56 -16.35 -2.01
C ASN A 331 8.16 -16.87 -1.68
N SER A 332 8.01 -18.19 -1.62
CA SER A 332 6.77 -18.83 -1.17
C SER A 332 6.35 -18.42 0.24
N GLU A 333 7.31 -17.99 1.07
CA GLU A 333 7.06 -17.41 2.39
C GLU A 333 7.67 -16.00 2.45
N ALA A 334 6.86 -15.01 2.77
CA ALA A 334 7.29 -13.66 3.11
C ALA A 334 7.19 -13.42 4.62
N SER A 335 7.85 -12.40 5.14
CA SER A 335 7.77 -12.10 6.58
C SER A 335 7.87 -10.60 6.85
N PHE A 336 7.26 -10.18 7.95
CA PHE A 336 7.41 -8.82 8.46
C PHE A 336 7.41 -8.80 9.98
N GLN A 337 7.87 -7.69 10.57
CA GLN A 337 7.76 -7.42 11.98
C GLN A 337 6.47 -6.66 12.23
N ALA A 338 5.54 -7.23 13.00
CA ALA A 338 4.32 -6.54 13.39
C ALA A 338 4.67 -5.27 14.17
N PRO A 339 4.16 -4.10 13.79
CA PRO A 339 4.41 -2.87 14.53
C PRO A 339 3.76 -2.91 15.91
N GLN A 340 4.29 -2.11 16.85
CA GLN A 340 3.57 -1.85 18.10
C GLN A 340 2.37 -0.94 17.79
N VAL A 341 1.19 -1.34 18.22
CA VAL A 341 -0.05 -0.61 18.00
C VAL A 341 -0.72 -0.30 19.35
N SER A 342 -1.44 0.79 19.45
CA SER A 342 -2.22 1.17 20.63
C SER A 342 -3.68 0.66 20.59
N GLU A 343 -4.11 0.23 19.43
CA GLU A 343 -5.44 -0.31 19.14
C GLU A 343 -5.31 -1.37 18.04
N PRO A 344 -6.21 -2.35 17.93
CA PRO A 344 -6.13 -3.37 16.89
C PRO A 344 -6.10 -2.74 15.49
N ARG A 345 -5.15 -3.19 14.64
CA ARG A 345 -5.00 -2.74 13.25
C ARG A 345 -4.88 -3.91 12.31
N THR A 346 -5.58 -3.84 11.18
CA THR A 346 -5.54 -4.88 10.15
C THR A 346 -4.67 -4.45 8.99
N PHE A 347 -3.75 -5.33 8.64
CA PHE A 347 -2.85 -5.24 7.49
C PHE A 347 -3.30 -6.29 6.47
N ARG A 348 -3.54 -5.87 5.23
CA ARG A 348 -3.90 -6.80 4.16
C ARG A 348 -2.74 -6.96 3.20
N PHE A 349 -2.43 -8.20 2.92
CA PHE A 349 -1.39 -8.59 1.97
C PHE A 349 -2.02 -9.30 0.78
N LYS A 350 -1.42 -9.10 -0.38
CA LYS A 350 -1.78 -9.71 -1.65
C LYS A 350 -0.65 -10.63 -2.08
N LEU A 351 -1.00 -11.84 -2.48
CA LEU A 351 -0.12 -12.77 -3.15
C LEU A 351 -0.57 -12.91 -4.61
N ARG A 352 0.36 -12.78 -5.52
CA ARG A 352 0.23 -13.24 -6.90
C ARG A 352 1.29 -14.30 -7.14
N VAL A 353 0.96 -15.35 -7.83
CA VAL A 353 1.92 -16.35 -8.30
C VAL A 353 1.90 -16.38 -9.82
N THR A 354 3.06 -16.60 -10.40
CA THR A 354 3.28 -16.70 -11.86
C THR A 354 3.94 -18.03 -12.14
N ASP A 355 3.49 -18.74 -13.16
CA ASP A 355 4.11 -19.98 -13.58
C ASP A 355 5.38 -19.75 -14.42
N LYS A 356 6.02 -20.83 -14.83
CA LYS A 356 7.24 -20.77 -15.66
C LYS A 356 7.01 -20.19 -17.06
N LYS A 357 5.79 -20.28 -17.57
CA LYS A 357 5.40 -19.77 -18.89
C LYS A 357 4.90 -18.33 -18.84
N GLY A 358 4.81 -17.73 -17.64
CA GLY A 358 4.47 -16.34 -17.43
C GLY A 358 3.00 -16.06 -17.19
N ALA A 359 2.14 -17.09 -17.04
CA ALA A 359 0.75 -16.88 -16.68
C ALA A 359 0.62 -16.52 -15.18
N ASP A 360 -0.19 -15.54 -14.88
CA ASP A 360 -0.42 -15.02 -13.54
C ASP A 360 -1.72 -15.61 -12.93
N SER A 361 -1.67 -15.92 -11.65
CA SER A 361 -2.87 -16.27 -10.88
C SER A 361 -3.81 -15.09 -10.68
N VAL A 362 -5.08 -15.40 -10.39
CA VAL A 362 -5.92 -14.45 -9.66
C VAL A 362 -5.25 -14.19 -8.31
N PRO A 363 -5.15 -12.91 -7.86
CA PRO A 363 -4.56 -12.59 -6.57
C PRO A 363 -5.30 -13.22 -5.40
N ALA A 364 -4.55 -13.78 -4.45
CA ALA A 364 -5.06 -14.19 -3.15
C ALA A 364 -4.72 -13.15 -2.07
N TYR A 365 -5.59 -13.03 -1.06
CA TYR A 365 -5.44 -12.02 -0.02
C TYR A 365 -5.44 -12.65 1.38
N VAL A 366 -4.64 -12.10 2.28
CA VAL A 366 -4.63 -12.49 3.69
C VAL A 366 -4.62 -11.25 4.58
N ASP A 367 -5.44 -11.28 5.63
CA ASP A 367 -5.49 -10.23 6.64
C ASP A 367 -4.73 -10.66 7.90
N VAL A 368 -3.87 -9.77 8.39
CA VAL A 368 -3.20 -9.91 9.68
C VAL A 368 -3.66 -8.76 10.57
N THR A 369 -4.38 -9.09 11.63
CA THR A 369 -4.77 -8.12 12.66
C THR A 369 -3.70 -8.10 13.74
N VAL A 370 -3.11 -6.93 13.97
CA VAL A 370 -2.12 -6.71 15.02
C VAL A 370 -2.83 -6.11 16.23
N GLU A 371 -2.68 -6.74 17.38
CA GLU A 371 -3.18 -6.26 18.69
C GLU A 371 -2.03 -5.69 19.52
N PRO A 372 -2.33 -4.81 20.47
CA PRO A 372 -1.36 -4.24 21.41
C PRO A 372 -0.53 -5.26 22.18
#